data_d0925375b6c225fb6d9a2ea4a60aec63
#
_entry.id   d0925375b6c225fb6d9a2ea4a60aec63
#
_cell.length_a   1.000
_cell.length_b   1.000
_cell.length_c   1.000
_cell.angle_alpha   90.00
_cell.angle_beta   90.00
_cell.angle_gamma   90.00
#
_symmetry.space_group_name_H-M   'P 1'
#
loop_
_entity.id
_entity.type
_entity.pdbx_description
1 polymer ?
#
loop_
_entity_poly.entity_id
_entity_poly.type
_entity_poly.pdbx_seq_one_letter_code
_entity_poly.pdbx_strand_id
1 'polypeptide(L)'
;MSRLSAIAKIILKHLLTLLIATFVLFLLMQAIPDDPASCILGKPVIYLYPEKATDVTVQLDVDGVLTSVYPAYHDGWQVTAQPDGTLTDAAGREYYCLYWEAESDIQFDFSQGFCVPGSETAVFLENALEQLGLTEREANEFIIYWLPRMESNPYNLISFQTETYTDIAKLNVSPAPDTMIRVFMAWKKADAPVDLPPQQLTAPRRSGFTVVEWGASQVD
;
A
#
# COMPACT_ATOMS: atom_id res chain seq x y z
N MET A 1 -8.50 30.05 64.81
CA MET A 1 -9.09 29.01 63.94
C MET A 1 -9.58 29.51 62.56
N SER A 2 -9.71 30.80 62.25
CA SER A 2 -10.33 31.30 61.02
C SER A 2 -9.44 31.37 59.77
N ARG A 3 -8.10 31.62 59.90
CA ARG A 3 -7.19 31.75 58.75
C ARG A 3 -6.82 30.42 58.06
N LEU A 4 -6.64 29.34 58.87
CA LEU A 4 -6.38 27.99 58.32
C LEU A 4 -7.58 27.44 57.50
N SER A 5 -8.80 27.71 57.94
CA SER A 5 -10.04 27.33 57.23
C SER A 5 -10.19 28.06 55.91
N ALA A 6 -9.76 29.33 55.83
CA ALA A 6 -9.79 30.11 54.57
C ALA A 6 -8.75 29.59 53.55
N ILE A 7 -7.56 29.29 53.99
CA ILE A 7 -6.49 28.71 53.12
C ILE A 7 -6.90 27.33 52.60
N ALA A 8 -7.45 26.46 53.46
CA ALA A 8 -7.96 25.15 53.06
C ALA A 8 -9.05 25.23 51.99
N LYS A 9 -9.98 26.19 52.11
CA LYS A 9 -11.02 26.44 51.09
C LYS A 9 -10.46 26.91 49.75
N ILE A 10 -9.42 27.76 49.79
CA ILE A 10 -8.72 28.22 48.55
C ILE A 10 -8.01 27.05 47.87
N ILE A 11 -7.27 26.24 48.63
CA ILE A 11 -6.59 25.05 48.09
C ILE A 11 -7.61 24.06 47.49
N LEU A 12 -8.71 23.78 48.21
CA LEU A 12 -9.74 22.88 47.72
C LEU A 12 -10.40 23.40 46.43
N LYS A 13 -10.64 24.70 46.33
CA LYS A 13 -11.17 25.33 45.10
C LYS A 13 -10.20 25.14 43.91
N HIS A 14 -8.92 25.37 44.12
CA HIS A 14 -7.93 25.20 43.05
C HIS A 14 -7.75 23.71 42.64
N LEU A 15 -7.79 22.79 43.62
CA LEU A 15 -7.77 21.34 43.30
C LEU A 15 -9.00 20.93 42.50
N LEU A 16 -10.20 21.41 42.88
CA LEU A 16 -11.41 21.12 42.11
C LEU A 16 -11.37 21.71 40.71
N THR A 17 -10.86 22.93 40.54
CA THR A 17 -10.69 23.56 39.22
C THR A 17 -9.70 22.77 38.35
N LEU A 18 -8.60 22.33 38.92
CA LEU A 18 -7.61 21.51 38.20
C LEU A 18 -8.24 20.17 37.77
N LEU A 19 -8.99 19.53 38.64
CA LEU A 19 -9.65 18.24 38.35
C LEU A 19 -10.71 18.38 37.26
N ILE A 20 -11.48 19.47 37.27
CA ILE A 20 -12.44 19.77 36.19
C ILE A 20 -11.69 20.06 34.87
N ALA A 21 -10.62 20.85 34.91
CA ALA A 21 -9.85 21.17 33.72
C ALA A 21 -9.21 19.92 33.09
N THR A 22 -8.63 19.02 33.90
CA THR A 22 -8.08 17.76 33.41
C THR A 22 -9.15 16.82 32.85
N PHE A 23 -10.33 16.77 33.47
CA PHE A 23 -11.44 15.99 32.98
C PHE A 23 -11.98 16.53 31.64
N VAL A 24 -12.12 17.85 31.50
CA VAL A 24 -12.55 18.49 30.25
C VAL A 24 -11.49 18.23 29.16
N LEU A 25 -10.20 18.35 29.47
CA LEU A 25 -9.13 18.04 28.52
C LEU A 25 -9.18 16.57 28.08
N PHE A 26 -9.41 15.65 28.99
CA PHE A 26 -9.58 14.22 28.71
C PHE A 26 -10.79 13.97 27.78
N LEU A 27 -11.92 14.62 28.02
CA LEU A 27 -13.10 14.53 27.14
C LEU A 27 -12.85 15.14 25.77
N LEU A 28 -12.09 16.24 25.69
CA LEU A 28 -11.71 16.85 24.42
C LEU A 28 -10.76 15.95 23.64
N MET A 29 -9.82 15.25 24.29
CA MET A 29 -8.95 14.27 23.63
C MET A 29 -9.73 13.05 23.09
N GLN A 30 -10.81 12.64 23.77
CA GLN A 30 -11.69 11.58 23.26
C GLN A 30 -12.66 12.05 22.16
N ALA A 31 -12.88 13.34 22.05
CA ALA A 31 -13.73 13.93 21.01
C ALA A 31 -12.94 14.28 19.72
N ILE A 32 -11.60 14.14 19.73
CA ILE A 32 -10.83 14.14 18.49
C ILE A 32 -11.20 12.85 17.77
N PRO A 33 -11.82 12.91 16.57
CA PRO A 33 -12.01 11.70 15.77
C PRO A 33 -10.66 11.02 15.64
N ASP A 34 -10.59 9.72 15.87
CA ASP A 34 -9.44 8.95 15.41
C ASP A 34 -9.29 9.31 13.94
N ASP A 35 -8.14 9.86 13.56
CA ASP A 35 -7.81 10.01 12.16
C ASP A 35 -8.06 8.63 11.54
N PRO A 36 -8.81 8.53 10.43
CA PRO A 36 -8.96 7.26 9.76
C PRO A 36 -7.56 6.70 9.57
N ALA A 37 -7.34 5.48 10.08
CA ALA A 37 -6.01 4.88 10.07
C ALA A 37 -5.50 4.92 8.65
N SER A 38 -4.53 5.80 8.35
CA SER A 38 -3.94 5.89 7.03
C SER A 38 -3.28 4.57 6.70
N CYS A 39 -3.53 4.07 5.51
CA CYS A 39 -2.95 2.84 5.00
C CYS A 39 -1.75 3.16 4.11
N ILE A 40 -0.67 2.44 4.30
CA ILE A 40 0.50 2.57 3.42
C ILE A 40 0.26 1.73 2.17
N LEU A 41 0.23 2.40 1.01
CA LEU A 41 0.37 1.74 -0.28
C LEU A 41 1.85 1.37 -0.44
N GLY A 42 2.19 0.16 -0.01
CA GLY A 42 3.57 -0.28 0.15
C GLY A 42 4.14 -0.85 -1.12
N LYS A 43 5.29 -0.31 -1.49
CA LYS A 43 6.13 -0.77 -2.58
C LYS A 43 5.44 -0.99 -3.94
N PRO A 44 4.59 -0.10 -4.45
CA PRO A 44 4.25 -0.17 -5.85
C PRO A 44 5.51 0.01 -6.72
N VAL A 45 5.76 -0.96 -7.60
CA VAL A 45 6.83 -0.92 -8.60
C VAL A 45 6.24 -1.08 -9.99
N ILE A 46 6.76 -0.29 -10.94
CA ILE A 46 6.26 -0.22 -12.30
C ILE A 46 7.34 -0.69 -13.27
N TYR A 47 7.00 -1.64 -14.12
CA TYR A 47 7.84 -2.15 -15.18
C TYR A 47 7.26 -1.75 -16.53
N LEU A 48 8.12 -1.40 -17.48
CA LEU A 48 7.75 -0.97 -18.83
C LEU A 48 8.40 -1.88 -19.84
N TYR A 49 7.62 -2.59 -20.64
CA TYR A 49 8.07 -3.55 -21.66
C TYR A 49 7.53 -3.16 -23.03
N PRO A 50 8.12 -2.16 -23.72
CA PRO A 50 7.74 -1.83 -25.09
C PRO A 50 8.29 -2.86 -26.08
N GLU A 51 7.72 -2.96 -27.29
CA GLU A 51 8.24 -3.85 -28.34
C GLU A 51 9.58 -3.38 -28.94
N LYS A 52 9.91 -2.11 -28.77
CA LYS A 52 11.17 -1.48 -29.19
C LYS A 52 11.54 -0.36 -28.22
N ALA A 53 12.78 0.09 -28.25
CA ALA A 53 13.19 1.27 -27.46
C ALA A 53 12.19 2.42 -27.65
N THR A 54 11.61 2.88 -26.55
CA THR A 54 10.50 3.87 -26.55
C THR A 54 10.70 4.87 -25.42
N ASP A 55 10.57 6.15 -25.74
CA ASP A 55 10.52 7.19 -24.73
C ASP A 55 9.14 7.16 -24.06
N VAL A 56 9.12 6.99 -22.76
CA VAL A 56 7.90 6.83 -21.95
C VAL A 56 7.85 7.88 -20.85
N THR A 57 6.70 8.51 -20.72
CA THR A 57 6.38 9.35 -19.57
C THR A 57 5.39 8.60 -18.68
N VAL A 58 5.67 8.56 -17.38
CA VAL A 58 4.79 7.94 -16.38
C VAL A 58 4.44 8.96 -15.31
N GLN A 59 3.15 9.18 -15.10
CA GLN A 59 2.64 10.11 -14.10
C GLN A 59 1.67 9.40 -13.15
N LEU A 60 1.79 9.72 -11.86
CA LEU A 60 0.91 9.25 -10.80
C LEU A 60 -0.15 10.31 -10.49
N ASP A 61 -1.39 9.87 -10.34
CA ASP A 61 -2.48 10.66 -9.76
C ASP A 61 -3.05 9.82 -8.60
N VAL A 62 -2.65 10.17 -7.38
CA VAL A 62 -2.89 9.38 -6.18
C VAL A 62 -3.73 10.19 -5.20
N ASP A 63 -4.84 9.61 -4.75
CA ASP A 63 -5.62 10.14 -3.63
C ASP A 63 -4.91 9.77 -2.31
N GLY A 64 -3.95 10.62 -1.95
CA GLY A 64 -3.05 10.38 -0.83
C GLY A 64 -1.80 11.25 -0.91
N VAL A 65 -0.83 10.94 -0.06
CA VAL A 65 0.44 11.65 0.03
C VAL A 65 1.59 10.72 -0.35
N LEU A 66 2.33 11.05 -1.42
CA LEU A 66 3.54 10.31 -1.79
C LEU A 66 4.59 10.43 -0.68
N THR A 67 5.02 9.30 -0.14
CA THR A 67 6.01 9.23 0.95
C THR A 67 7.40 8.84 0.47
N SER A 68 7.49 8.07 -0.62
CA SER A 68 8.76 7.65 -1.20
C SER A 68 8.65 7.45 -2.70
N VAL A 69 9.69 7.81 -3.45
CA VAL A 69 9.76 7.61 -4.90
C VAL A 69 11.19 7.34 -5.35
N TYR A 70 11.37 6.47 -6.34
CA TYR A 70 12.67 6.23 -6.96
C TYR A 70 12.51 5.69 -8.40
N PRO A 71 13.26 6.24 -9.40
CA PRO A 71 14.10 7.44 -9.34
C PRO A 71 13.33 8.71 -8.90
N ALA A 72 14.04 9.84 -8.78
CA ALA A 72 13.40 11.11 -8.39
C ALA A 72 12.18 11.42 -9.29
N TYR A 73 11.05 11.70 -8.65
CA TYR A 73 9.78 12.03 -9.29
C TYR A 73 9.58 13.55 -9.21
N HIS A 74 9.62 14.23 -10.32
CA HIS A 74 9.30 15.68 -10.38
C HIS A 74 7.81 15.86 -10.73
N ASP A 75 7.51 16.08 -12.01
CA ASP A 75 6.14 16.10 -12.53
C ASP A 75 5.81 14.81 -13.32
N GLY A 76 6.51 13.73 -13.02
CA GLY A 76 6.47 12.43 -13.69
C GLY A 76 7.88 11.91 -13.98
N TRP A 77 7.98 10.61 -14.24
CA TRP A 77 9.20 9.99 -14.76
C TRP A 77 9.23 10.10 -16.28
N GLN A 78 10.39 10.41 -16.81
CA GLN A 78 10.70 10.40 -18.25
C GLN A 78 11.88 9.48 -18.47
N VAL A 79 11.65 8.38 -19.16
CA VAL A 79 12.67 7.34 -19.38
C VAL A 79 12.57 6.79 -20.80
N THR A 80 13.69 6.33 -21.34
CA THR A 80 13.70 5.45 -22.52
C THR A 80 13.61 4.01 -22.01
N ALA A 81 12.50 3.33 -22.30
CA ALA A 81 12.28 1.92 -21.94
C ALA A 81 12.72 1.00 -23.07
N GLN A 82 13.38 -0.12 -22.71
CA GLN A 82 13.80 -1.18 -23.62
C GLN A 82 12.85 -2.38 -23.55
N PRO A 83 12.81 -3.24 -24.58
CA PRO A 83 11.98 -4.44 -24.56
C PRO A 83 12.26 -5.41 -23.41
N ASP A 84 13.48 -5.41 -22.88
CA ASP A 84 13.89 -6.23 -21.72
C ASP A 84 13.51 -5.63 -20.36
N GLY A 85 12.88 -4.44 -20.36
CA GLY A 85 12.48 -3.72 -19.17
C GLY A 85 13.55 -2.77 -18.61
N THR A 86 14.71 -2.65 -19.24
CA THR A 86 15.71 -1.64 -18.84
C THR A 86 15.16 -0.25 -19.13
N LEU A 87 15.28 0.65 -18.15
CA LEU A 87 14.85 2.04 -18.24
C LEU A 87 16.08 2.93 -18.12
N THR A 88 16.23 3.91 -19.02
CA THR A 88 17.35 4.86 -18.99
C THR A 88 16.81 6.27 -18.86
N ASP A 89 17.30 7.03 -17.88
CA ASP A 89 16.95 8.45 -17.72
C ASP A 89 17.78 9.37 -18.64
N ALA A 90 17.46 10.67 -18.65
CA ALA A 90 18.17 11.67 -19.46
C ALA A 90 19.66 11.83 -19.10
N ALA A 91 20.09 11.36 -17.91
CA ALA A 91 21.49 11.37 -17.49
C ALA A 91 22.23 10.07 -17.91
N GLY A 92 21.54 9.12 -18.54
CA GLY A 92 22.10 7.84 -18.95
C GLY A 92 22.19 6.81 -17.84
N ARG A 93 21.51 7.03 -16.70
CA ARG A 93 21.45 6.04 -15.63
C ARG A 93 20.38 5.01 -15.91
N GLU A 94 20.72 3.75 -15.64
CA GLU A 94 19.83 2.61 -15.85
C GLU A 94 19.07 2.21 -14.58
N TYR A 95 17.80 1.82 -14.77
CA TYR A 95 16.91 1.29 -13.78
C TYR A 95 16.18 0.07 -14.37
N TYR A 96 15.60 -0.77 -13.53
CA TYR A 96 14.76 -1.90 -13.97
C TYR A 96 13.28 -1.72 -13.63
N CYS A 97 12.95 -0.72 -12.82
CA CYS A 97 11.58 -0.35 -12.46
C CYS A 97 11.53 1.10 -11.98
N LEU A 98 10.31 1.64 -11.92
CA LEU A 98 9.99 2.86 -11.19
C LEU A 98 9.29 2.46 -9.90
N TYR A 99 9.58 3.15 -8.81
CA TYR A 99 9.07 2.82 -7.48
C TYR A 99 8.43 4.02 -6.82
N TRP A 100 7.35 3.78 -6.05
CA TRP A 100 6.73 4.77 -5.21
C TRP A 100 6.05 4.14 -3.99
N GLU A 101 5.74 4.96 -2.99
CA GLU A 101 4.88 4.66 -1.86
C GLU A 101 4.04 5.88 -1.52
N ALA A 102 2.86 5.65 -0.95
CA ALA A 102 1.99 6.71 -0.48
C ALA A 102 1.25 6.30 0.79
N GLU A 103 0.84 7.29 1.57
CA GLU A 103 -0.19 7.17 2.59
C GLU A 103 -1.54 7.57 2.00
N SER A 104 -2.58 6.78 2.26
CA SER A 104 -3.94 7.01 1.79
C SER A 104 -4.95 6.53 2.83
N ASP A 105 -6.13 7.13 2.83
CA ASP A 105 -7.25 6.74 3.69
C ASP A 105 -8.07 5.56 3.12
N ILE A 106 -7.48 4.84 2.16
CA ILE A 106 -8.12 3.68 1.50
C ILE A 106 -8.53 2.62 2.52
N GLN A 107 -9.72 2.08 2.33
CA GLN A 107 -10.21 0.94 3.10
C GLN A 107 -10.33 -0.27 2.18
N PHE A 108 -9.74 -1.41 2.61
CA PHE A 108 -9.78 -2.65 1.87
C PHE A 108 -10.88 -3.57 2.39
N ASP A 109 -11.61 -4.21 1.47
CA ASP A 109 -12.67 -5.15 1.77
C ASP A 109 -12.12 -6.59 1.82
N PHE A 110 -12.32 -7.26 2.96
CA PHE A 110 -11.96 -8.66 3.17
C PHE A 110 -13.19 -9.59 3.16
N SER A 111 -14.29 -9.20 2.54
CA SER A 111 -15.46 -10.07 2.36
C SER A 111 -15.19 -11.26 1.44
N GLN A 112 -14.16 -11.15 0.58
CA GLN A 112 -13.63 -12.19 -0.29
C GLN A 112 -12.10 -12.21 -0.20
N GLY A 113 -11.52 -13.38 -0.38
CA GLY A 113 -10.07 -13.52 -0.34
C GLY A 113 -9.66 -14.94 -0.01
N PHE A 114 -8.51 -15.05 0.62
CA PHE A 114 -7.88 -16.32 0.95
C PHE A 114 -7.36 -16.27 2.38
N CYS A 115 -7.55 -17.35 3.13
CA CYS A 115 -6.94 -17.54 4.44
C CYS A 115 -5.84 -18.60 4.29
N VAL A 116 -4.59 -18.17 4.33
CA VAL A 116 -3.43 -18.98 3.99
C VAL A 116 -2.57 -19.17 5.23
N PRO A 117 -2.20 -20.42 5.62
CA PRO A 117 -1.21 -20.64 6.66
C PRO A 117 0.10 -19.93 6.31
N GLY A 118 0.76 -19.34 7.31
CA GLY A 118 2.02 -18.64 7.09
C GLY A 118 3.05 -19.48 6.34
N SER A 119 3.20 -20.75 6.73
CA SER A 119 4.12 -21.72 6.10
C SER A 119 3.79 -22.07 4.63
N GLU A 120 2.58 -21.78 4.17
CA GLU A 120 2.12 -22.07 2.79
C GLU A 120 2.06 -20.81 1.94
N THR A 121 2.37 -19.64 2.53
CA THR A 121 2.23 -18.35 1.86
C THR A 121 3.10 -18.23 0.60
N ALA A 122 4.31 -18.77 0.61
CA ALA A 122 5.20 -18.73 -0.58
C ALA A 122 4.55 -19.40 -1.79
N VAL A 123 4.10 -20.65 -1.62
CA VAL A 123 3.48 -21.45 -2.70
C VAL A 123 2.15 -20.83 -3.14
N PHE A 124 1.38 -20.29 -2.19
CA PHE A 124 0.16 -19.56 -2.53
C PHE A 124 0.44 -18.36 -3.40
N LEU A 125 1.42 -17.52 -3.02
CA LEU A 125 1.78 -16.31 -3.78
C LEU A 125 2.32 -16.65 -5.17
N GLU A 126 3.18 -17.67 -5.32
CA GLU A 126 3.65 -18.14 -6.63
C GLU A 126 2.47 -18.42 -7.57
N ASN A 127 1.50 -19.23 -7.12
CA ASN A 127 0.33 -19.57 -7.93
C ASN A 127 -0.62 -18.39 -8.19
N ALA A 128 -0.85 -17.55 -7.19
CA ALA A 128 -1.77 -16.42 -7.32
C ALA A 128 -1.21 -15.33 -8.25
N LEU A 129 0.07 -15.00 -8.11
CA LEU A 129 0.71 -13.96 -8.93
C LEU A 129 0.86 -14.39 -10.39
N GLU A 130 1.08 -15.69 -10.66
CA GLU A 130 1.04 -16.24 -12.02
C GLU A 130 -0.35 -16.05 -12.65
N GLN A 131 -1.43 -16.40 -11.93
CA GLN A 131 -2.81 -16.20 -12.39
C GLN A 131 -3.14 -14.72 -12.63
N LEU A 132 -2.53 -13.82 -11.86
CA LEU A 132 -2.65 -12.36 -12.01
C LEU A 132 -1.73 -11.79 -13.12
N GLY A 133 -0.98 -12.65 -13.82
CA GLY A 133 -0.23 -12.30 -15.01
C GLY A 133 1.18 -11.78 -14.76
N LEU A 134 1.73 -11.92 -13.56
CA LEU A 134 3.13 -11.62 -13.29
C LEU A 134 4.01 -12.72 -13.86
N THR A 135 5.17 -12.34 -14.40
CA THR A 135 6.24 -13.28 -14.73
C THR A 135 6.89 -13.83 -13.45
N GLU A 136 7.60 -14.95 -13.56
CA GLU A 136 8.35 -15.52 -12.42
C GLU A 136 9.30 -14.49 -11.78
N ARG A 137 9.94 -13.64 -12.59
CA ARG A 137 10.83 -12.59 -12.08
C ARG A 137 10.08 -11.54 -11.27
N GLU A 138 8.97 -11.04 -11.78
CA GLU A 138 8.14 -10.04 -11.10
C GLU A 138 7.52 -10.63 -9.82
N ALA A 139 7.03 -11.87 -9.87
CA ALA A 139 6.52 -12.60 -8.72
C ALA A 139 7.61 -12.83 -7.66
N ASN A 140 8.83 -13.20 -8.07
CA ASN A 140 9.95 -13.37 -7.14
C ASN A 140 10.28 -12.06 -6.40
N GLU A 141 10.29 -10.92 -7.08
CA GLU A 141 10.55 -9.62 -6.44
C GLU A 141 9.44 -9.26 -5.45
N PHE A 142 8.18 -9.54 -5.77
CA PHE A 142 7.06 -9.40 -4.86
C PHE A 142 7.22 -10.29 -3.61
N ILE A 143 7.47 -11.58 -3.83
CA ILE A 143 7.55 -12.59 -2.76
C ILE A 143 8.73 -12.31 -1.84
N ILE A 144 9.92 -12.01 -2.36
CA ILE A 144 11.11 -11.68 -1.56
C ILE A 144 10.86 -10.51 -0.61
N TYR A 145 10.04 -9.56 -1.02
CA TYR A 145 9.73 -8.40 -0.18
C TYR A 145 8.66 -8.70 0.87
N TRP A 146 7.56 -9.39 0.49
CA TRP A 146 6.40 -9.55 1.37
C TRP A 146 6.46 -10.80 2.24
N LEU A 147 6.98 -11.92 1.74
CA LEU A 147 7.01 -13.20 2.46
C LEU A 147 7.64 -13.12 3.86
N PRO A 148 8.77 -12.41 4.09
CA PRO A 148 9.36 -12.34 5.43
C PRO A 148 8.45 -11.71 6.50
N ARG A 149 7.41 -11.00 6.09
CA ARG A 149 6.41 -10.39 6.99
C ARG A 149 5.22 -11.31 7.25
N MET A 150 5.08 -12.36 6.45
CA MET A 150 3.88 -13.21 6.38
C MET A 150 4.15 -14.64 6.85
N GLU A 151 5.33 -15.20 6.54
CA GLU A 151 5.63 -16.63 6.70
C GLU A 151 5.59 -17.12 8.16
N SER A 152 5.86 -16.24 9.12
CA SER A 152 5.83 -16.57 10.56
C SER A 152 4.46 -16.43 11.22
N ASN A 153 3.47 -15.90 10.50
CA ASN A 153 2.11 -15.76 11.02
C ASN A 153 1.42 -17.12 11.09
N PRO A 154 0.50 -17.38 12.06
CA PRO A 154 -0.35 -18.54 12.02
C PRO A 154 -1.13 -18.64 10.71
N TYR A 155 -1.78 -17.55 10.32
CA TYR A 155 -2.50 -17.39 9.07
C TYR A 155 -2.34 -15.98 8.54
N ASN A 156 -2.50 -15.83 7.22
CA ASN A 156 -2.61 -14.56 6.53
C ASN A 156 -3.97 -14.49 5.84
N LEU A 157 -4.76 -13.46 6.10
CA LEU A 157 -5.90 -13.12 5.26
C LEU A 157 -5.37 -12.29 4.11
N ILE A 158 -5.59 -12.73 2.89
CA ILE A 158 -5.07 -12.11 1.66
C ILE A 158 -6.25 -11.80 0.75
N SER A 159 -6.33 -10.57 0.28
CA SER A 159 -7.32 -10.13 -0.71
C SER A 159 -6.63 -9.29 -1.78
N PHE A 160 -6.85 -9.60 -3.05
CA PHE A 160 -6.35 -8.80 -4.16
C PHE A 160 -7.37 -7.71 -4.47
N GLN A 161 -6.96 -6.45 -4.29
CA GLN A 161 -7.82 -5.26 -4.27
C GLN A 161 -7.51 -4.32 -5.45
N THR A 162 -7.23 -4.88 -6.61
CA THR A 162 -6.77 -4.12 -7.79
C THR A 162 -7.75 -3.02 -8.18
N GLU A 163 -9.06 -3.27 -8.19
CA GLU A 163 -10.06 -2.26 -8.56
C GLU A 163 -10.06 -1.10 -7.56
N THR A 164 -10.19 -1.40 -6.26
CA THR A 164 -10.16 -0.39 -5.19
C THR A 164 -8.86 0.44 -5.24
N TYR A 165 -7.73 -0.22 -5.49
CA TYR A 165 -6.44 0.44 -5.62
C TYR A 165 -6.37 1.35 -6.86
N THR A 166 -6.84 0.89 -8.01
CA THR A 166 -6.78 1.67 -9.27
C THR A 166 -7.71 2.88 -9.27
N ASP A 167 -8.75 2.87 -8.43
CA ASP A 167 -9.64 4.02 -8.28
C ASP A 167 -8.94 5.20 -7.60
N ILE A 168 -8.04 4.92 -6.65
CA ILE A 168 -7.33 5.94 -5.87
C ILE A 168 -5.91 6.21 -6.36
N ALA A 169 -5.30 5.29 -7.10
CA ALA A 169 -3.94 5.41 -7.62
C ALA A 169 -3.94 5.22 -9.13
N LYS A 170 -4.18 6.30 -9.86
CA LYS A 170 -4.20 6.28 -11.32
C LYS A 170 -2.79 6.38 -11.86
N LEU A 171 -2.51 5.57 -12.87
CA LEU A 171 -1.24 5.52 -13.57
C LEU A 171 -1.43 6.00 -15.00
N ASN A 172 -0.88 7.17 -15.32
CA ASN A 172 -0.94 7.75 -16.65
C ASN A 172 0.37 7.48 -17.38
N VAL A 173 0.32 6.70 -18.46
CA VAL A 173 1.49 6.31 -19.25
C VAL A 173 1.36 6.83 -20.67
N SER A 174 2.39 7.48 -21.18
CA SER A 174 2.45 7.97 -22.56
C SER A 174 3.78 7.54 -23.22
N PRO A 175 3.74 6.87 -24.40
CA PRO A 175 2.55 6.46 -25.13
C PRO A 175 1.66 5.49 -24.34
N ALA A 176 0.39 5.43 -24.66
CA ALA A 176 -0.54 4.51 -24.01
C ALA A 176 -0.11 3.05 -24.24
N PRO A 177 -0.06 2.22 -23.19
CA PRO A 177 0.27 0.81 -23.32
C PRO A 177 -0.85 0.02 -23.98
N ASP A 178 -0.51 -1.05 -24.70
CA ASP A 178 -1.47 -2.01 -25.26
C ASP A 178 -2.02 -2.95 -24.18
N THR A 179 -1.20 -3.21 -23.14
CA THR A 179 -1.58 -4.04 -21.99
C THR A 179 -1.13 -3.38 -20.69
N MET A 180 -2.04 -3.30 -19.72
CA MET A 180 -1.71 -2.88 -18.36
C MET A 180 -2.13 -3.97 -17.38
N ILE A 181 -1.17 -4.47 -16.60
CA ILE A 181 -1.37 -5.45 -15.54
C ILE A 181 -1.07 -4.75 -14.22
N ARG A 182 -2.07 -4.62 -13.36
CA ARG A 182 -1.90 -4.05 -12.03
C ARG A 182 -2.32 -5.06 -10.99
N VAL A 183 -1.48 -5.29 -10.00
CA VAL A 183 -1.72 -6.26 -8.92
C VAL A 183 -1.54 -5.53 -7.59
N PHE A 184 -2.58 -5.49 -6.79
CA PHE A 184 -2.48 -4.93 -5.45
C PHE A 184 -3.06 -5.89 -4.42
N MET A 185 -2.22 -6.30 -3.46
CA MET A 185 -2.57 -7.22 -2.38
C MET A 185 -2.80 -6.45 -1.08
N ALA A 186 -3.98 -6.55 -0.50
CA ALA A 186 -4.19 -6.22 0.91
C ALA A 186 -4.07 -7.49 1.74
N TRP A 187 -3.38 -7.41 2.88
CA TRP A 187 -3.23 -8.57 3.74
C TRP A 187 -3.17 -8.19 5.20
N LYS A 188 -3.60 -9.11 6.06
CA LYS A 188 -3.45 -9.00 7.52
C LYS A 188 -3.23 -10.36 8.17
N LYS A 189 -2.59 -10.34 9.33
CA LYS A 189 -2.40 -11.51 10.17
C LYS A 189 -3.74 -11.98 10.73
N ALA A 190 -3.91 -13.30 10.85
CA ALA A 190 -4.98 -13.93 11.62
C ALA A 190 -4.41 -15.02 12.53
N ASP A 191 -4.95 -15.13 13.74
CA ASP A 191 -4.50 -16.12 14.73
C ASP A 191 -5.19 -17.48 14.57
N ALA A 192 -6.28 -17.55 13.83
CA ALA A 192 -7.04 -18.74 13.51
C ALA A 192 -7.52 -18.72 12.05
N PRO A 193 -7.84 -19.89 11.47
CA PRO A 193 -8.39 -19.95 10.11
C PRO A 193 -9.74 -19.23 10.04
N VAL A 194 -9.92 -18.49 8.95
CA VAL A 194 -11.16 -17.76 8.63
C VAL A 194 -11.69 -18.31 7.31
N ASP A 195 -12.98 -18.63 7.28
CA ASP A 195 -13.65 -19.04 6.05
C ASP A 195 -14.04 -17.82 5.24
N LEU A 196 -13.44 -17.67 4.06
CA LEU A 196 -13.69 -16.58 3.12
C LEU A 196 -14.08 -17.12 1.75
N PRO A 197 -15.08 -16.54 1.09
CA PRO A 197 -15.32 -16.81 -0.32
C PRO A 197 -14.06 -16.50 -1.16
N PRO A 198 -13.55 -17.44 -1.96
CA PRO A 198 -12.34 -17.20 -2.74
C PRO A 198 -12.57 -16.20 -3.86
N GLN A 199 -11.56 -15.38 -4.15
CA GLN A 199 -11.56 -14.49 -5.30
C GLN A 199 -11.22 -15.28 -6.58
N GLN A 200 -11.79 -14.87 -7.71
CA GLN A 200 -11.35 -15.34 -9.02
C GLN A 200 -10.21 -14.45 -9.50
N LEU A 201 -9.03 -15.04 -9.66
CA LEU A 201 -7.84 -14.35 -10.13
C LEU A 201 -7.74 -14.50 -11.64
N THR A 202 -7.64 -13.37 -12.35
CA THR A 202 -7.50 -13.33 -13.80
C THR A 202 -6.61 -12.17 -14.20
N ALA A 203 -5.93 -12.31 -15.34
CA ALA A 203 -5.12 -11.25 -15.92
C ALA A 203 -5.40 -11.08 -17.41
N PRO A 204 -5.21 -9.89 -17.97
CA PRO A 204 -5.18 -9.71 -19.41
C PRO A 204 -3.97 -10.43 -20.02
N ARG A 205 -4.11 -10.90 -21.25
CA ARG A 205 -2.98 -11.46 -21.99
C ARG A 205 -2.01 -10.34 -22.38
N ARG A 206 -0.73 -10.52 -22.06
CA ARG A 206 0.34 -9.59 -22.47
C ARG A 206 0.42 -9.50 -23.99
N SER A 207 0.39 -8.30 -24.52
CA SER A 207 0.56 -8.01 -25.96
C SER A 207 1.04 -6.57 -26.14
N GLY A 208 1.85 -6.34 -27.16
CA GLY A 208 2.38 -5.02 -27.48
C GLY A 208 3.16 -4.40 -26.31
N PHE A 209 3.11 -3.07 -26.20
CA PHE A 209 3.68 -2.36 -25.07
C PHE A 209 2.92 -2.75 -23.78
N THR A 210 3.58 -3.50 -22.93
CA THR A 210 3.01 -3.97 -21.66
C THR A 210 3.59 -3.19 -20.49
N VAL A 211 2.70 -2.68 -19.63
CA VAL A 211 3.04 -2.07 -18.34
C VAL A 211 2.57 -3.01 -17.24
N VAL A 212 3.43 -3.27 -16.27
CA VAL A 212 3.12 -4.06 -15.09
C VAL A 212 3.37 -3.23 -13.84
N GLU A 213 2.43 -3.24 -12.93
CA GLU A 213 2.61 -2.66 -11.60
C GLU A 213 2.12 -3.64 -10.54
N TRP A 214 2.90 -3.79 -9.49
CA TRP A 214 2.46 -4.50 -8.30
C TRP A 214 2.83 -3.77 -7.01
N GLY A 215 1.99 -3.92 -6.00
CA GLY A 215 2.20 -3.40 -4.67
C GLY A 215 1.33 -4.14 -3.67
N ALA A 216 1.46 -3.80 -2.39
CA ALA A 216 0.59 -4.35 -1.35
C ALA A 216 0.49 -3.42 -0.14
N SER A 217 -0.51 -3.68 0.71
CA SER A 217 -0.66 -3.08 2.02
C SER A 217 -0.82 -4.16 3.08
N GLN A 218 -0.10 -3.98 4.19
CA GLN A 218 -0.44 -4.67 5.43
C GLN A 218 -1.51 -3.83 6.13
N VAL A 219 -2.58 -4.49 6.53
CA VAL A 219 -3.71 -3.87 7.24
C VAL A 219 -3.80 -4.47 8.64
N ASP A 220 -4.18 -3.68 9.63
CA ASP A 220 -4.36 -4.12 11.02
C ASP A 220 -5.68 -4.87 11.25
#